data_9ec17709e59f0b0dde6967f822620296
#
_entry.id   9ec17709e59f0b0dde6967f822620296
#
_cell.length_a   1.000
_cell.length_b   1.000
_cell.length_c   1.000
_cell.angle_alpha   90.00
_cell.angle_beta   90.00
_cell.angle_gamma   90.00
#
_symmetry.space_group_name_H-M   'P 1'
#
loop_
_entity.id
_entity.type
_entity.pdbx_description
1 polymer ?
#
loop_
_entity_poly.entity_id
_entity_poly.type
_entity_poly.pdbx_seq_one_letter_code
_entity_poly.pdbx_strand_id
1 'polypeptide(L)'
;GFFIRNEQMRGTLESNWLCPVPRGALLIGATLTKLALSLLFLVISIVEFRLLLGVNLLQGNLALTLLIIALIIPSIYGLGIAFASLVIRFKEANAMVFLVRGVFMIFAGMTFPIAVLPGWMQAVAMALPLTYAIAAMRAVVLNGAGLADIRGDLLALVAFGVALPIVGYLAFGHMARRARRHGDLGQY
;
A
#
# COMPACT_ATOMS: atom_id res chain seq x y z
N GLY A 1 -11.21 -8.59 -1.20
CA GLY A 1 -12.43 -7.96 -1.71
C GLY A 1 -12.44 -7.80 -3.23
N PHE A 2 -11.45 -7.14 -3.84
CA PHE A 2 -11.41 -6.87 -5.29
C PHE A 2 -11.35 -8.11 -6.18
N PHE A 3 -10.69 -9.18 -5.76
CA PHE A 3 -10.62 -10.43 -6.53
C PHE A 3 -12.02 -11.02 -6.72
N ILE A 4 -12.75 -11.21 -5.64
CA ILE A 4 -14.11 -11.82 -5.67
C ILE A 4 -15.06 -10.96 -6.52
N ARG A 5 -14.99 -9.63 -6.39
CA ARG A 5 -15.84 -8.71 -7.18
C ARG A 5 -15.49 -8.72 -8.67
N ASN A 6 -14.21 -8.82 -9.02
CA ASN A 6 -13.77 -8.91 -10.42
C ASN A 6 -14.21 -10.24 -11.08
N GLU A 7 -14.16 -11.35 -10.33
CA GLU A 7 -14.68 -12.65 -10.76
C GLU A 7 -16.20 -12.61 -10.90
N GLN A 8 -16.91 -11.91 -10.00
CA GLN A 8 -18.36 -11.70 -10.08
C GLN A 8 -18.74 -10.93 -11.35
N MET A 9 -18.01 -9.84 -11.67
CA MET A 9 -18.27 -9.04 -12.86
C MET A 9 -17.95 -9.78 -14.17
N ARG A 10 -17.05 -10.76 -14.14
CA ARG A 10 -16.67 -11.59 -15.29
C ARG A 10 -17.55 -12.84 -15.44
N GLY A 11 -18.47 -13.10 -14.50
CA GLY A 11 -19.28 -14.30 -14.50
C GLY A 11 -18.54 -15.62 -14.22
N THR A 12 -17.25 -15.52 -13.84
CA THR A 12 -16.39 -16.69 -13.58
C THR A 12 -16.47 -17.19 -12.14
N LEU A 13 -17.16 -16.44 -11.27
CA LEU A 13 -17.28 -16.77 -9.85
C LEU A 13 -17.96 -18.13 -9.64
N GLU A 14 -19.05 -18.40 -10.38
CA GLU A 14 -19.80 -19.66 -10.26
C GLU A 14 -18.96 -20.85 -10.71
N SER A 15 -18.24 -20.71 -11.83
CA SER A 15 -17.33 -21.76 -12.32
C SER A 15 -16.21 -22.07 -11.33
N ASN A 16 -15.65 -21.04 -10.70
CA ASN A 16 -14.60 -21.19 -9.68
C ASN A 16 -15.13 -21.81 -8.38
N TRP A 17 -16.45 -21.65 -8.08
CA TRP A 17 -17.06 -22.23 -6.89
C TRP A 17 -17.50 -23.68 -7.08
N LEU A 18 -17.68 -24.12 -8.32
CA LEU A 18 -17.97 -25.51 -8.68
C LEU A 18 -16.69 -26.38 -8.73
N CYS A 19 -15.51 -25.77 -8.79
CA CYS A 19 -14.26 -26.51 -8.73
C CYS A 19 -14.03 -27.13 -7.33
N PRO A 20 -13.60 -28.40 -7.22
CA PRO A 20 -13.30 -29.06 -5.96
C PRO A 20 -11.99 -28.61 -5.32
N VAL A 21 -11.71 -27.29 -5.35
CA VAL A 21 -10.50 -26.68 -4.80
C VAL A 21 -10.85 -25.89 -3.55
N PRO A 22 -10.10 -26.02 -2.45
CA PRO A 22 -10.38 -25.24 -1.25
C PRO A 22 -10.25 -23.74 -1.55
N ARG A 23 -11.23 -22.96 -1.12
CA ARG A 23 -11.36 -21.51 -1.38
C ARG A 23 -10.10 -20.71 -1.04
N GLY A 24 -9.37 -21.16 0.01
CA GLY A 24 -8.09 -20.57 0.38
C GLY A 24 -7.01 -20.74 -0.68
N ALA A 25 -6.96 -21.88 -1.37
CA ALA A 25 -5.98 -22.12 -2.42
C ALA A 25 -6.20 -21.23 -3.65
N LEU A 26 -7.46 -20.95 -4.01
CA LEU A 26 -7.79 -20.01 -5.09
C LEU A 26 -7.32 -18.57 -4.75
N LEU A 27 -7.54 -18.13 -3.53
CA LEU A 27 -7.09 -16.81 -3.07
C LEU A 27 -5.56 -16.71 -3.02
N ILE A 28 -4.90 -17.75 -2.52
CA ILE A 28 -3.44 -17.81 -2.48
C ILE A 28 -2.87 -17.83 -3.91
N GLY A 29 -3.41 -18.65 -4.79
CA GLY A 29 -2.98 -18.73 -6.20
C GLY A 29 -3.11 -17.38 -6.91
N ALA A 30 -4.26 -16.71 -6.76
CA ALA A 30 -4.47 -15.38 -7.35
C ALA A 30 -3.51 -14.32 -6.76
N THR A 31 -3.17 -14.43 -5.50
CA THR A 31 -2.23 -13.52 -4.84
C THR A 31 -0.81 -13.77 -5.34
N LEU A 32 -0.39 -15.03 -5.42
CA LEU A 32 0.93 -15.43 -5.94
C LEU A 32 1.12 -14.99 -7.39
N THR A 33 0.10 -15.16 -8.24
CA THR A 33 0.15 -14.72 -9.64
C THR A 33 0.37 -13.21 -9.75
N LYS A 34 -0.35 -12.42 -8.95
CA LYS A 34 -0.17 -10.96 -8.90
C LYS A 34 1.21 -10.57 -8.40
N LEU A 35 1.70 -11.26 -7.39
CA LEU A 35 3.03 -11.04 -6.82
C LEU A 35 4.12 -11.37 -7.85
N ALA A 36 4.01 -12.49 -8.57
CA ALA A 36 4.93 -12.88 -9.61
C ALA A 36 4.96 -11.84 -10.77
N LEU A 37 3.78 -11.38 -11.21
CA LEU A 37 3.68 -10.33 -12.22
C LEU A 37 4.29 -9.00 -11.73
N SER A 38 4.06 -8.61 -10.48
CA SER A 38 4.64 -7.39 -9.91
C SER A 38 6.17 -7.48 -9.84
N LEU A 39 6.72 -8.64 -9.48
CA LEU A 39 8.17 -8.88 -9.50
C LEU A 39 8.74 -8.83 -10.91
N LEU A 40 8.03 -9.42 -11.89
CA LEU A 40 8.43 -9.36 -13.28
C LEU A 40 8.50 -7.90 -13.78
N PHE A 41 7.45 -7.10 -13.52
CA PHE A 41 7.45 -5.68 -13.87
C PHE A 41 8.55 -4.89 -13.15
N LEU A 42 8.84 -5.22 -11.90
CA LEU A 42 9.95 -4.61 -11.16
C LEU A 42 11.28 -4.87 -11.85
N VAL A 43 11.55 -6.12 -12.23
CA VAL A 43 12.79 -6.49 -12.92
C VAL A 43 12.90 -5.79 -14.27
N ILE A 44 11.82 -5.78 -15.05
CA ILE A 44 11.76 -5.06 -16.34
C ILE A 44 12.07 -3.57 -16.12
N SER A 45 11.45 -2.93 -15.15
CA SER A 45 11.69 -1.52 -14.84
C SER A 45 13.14 -1.25 -14.46
N ILE A 46 13.76 -2.10 -13.64
CA ILE A 46 15.18 -1.97 -13.28
C ILE A 46 16.07 -2.04 -14.52
N VAL A 47 15.79 -2.98 -15.43
CA VAL A 47 16.53 -3.15 -16.68
C VAL A 47 16.34 -1.93 -17.60
N GLU A 48 15.10 -1.45 -17.76
CA GLU A 48 14.79 -0.24 -18.53
C GLU A 48 15.55 0.99 -18.00
N PHE A 49 15.49 1.24 -16.71
CA PHE A 49 16.18 2.38 -16.09
C PHE A 49 17.69 2.31 -16.31
N ARG A 50 18.25 1.11 -16.24
CA ARG A 50 19.69 0.90 -16.46
C ARG A 50 20.07 1.12 -17.93
N LEU A 51 19.27 0.61 -18.88
CA LEU A 51 19.57 0.67 -20.32
C LEU A 51 19.28 2.04 -20.92
N LEU A 52 18.15 2.67 -20.55
CA LEU A 52 17.71 3.93 -21.15
C LEU A 52 18.30 5.17 -20.47
N LEU A 53 18.44 5.13 -19.15
CA LEU A 53 18.86 6.29 -18.37
C LEU A 53 20.27 6.14 -17.77
N GLY A 54 20.92 4.99 -17.94
CA GLY A 54 22.23 4.72 -17.37
C GLY A 54 22.25 4.69 -15.82
N VAL A 55 21.06 4.72 -15.19
CA VAL A 55 20.92 4.78 -13.71
C VAL A 55 21.07 3.37 -13.14
N ASN A 56 22.02 3.20 -12.25
CA ASN A 56 22.28 1.91 -11.62
C ASN A 56 21.52 1.83 -10.29
N LEU A 57 20.24 1.42 -10.34
CA LEU A 57 19.38 1.28 -9.16
C LEU A 57 19.86 0.23 -8.14
N LEU A 58 20.80 -0.62 -8.54
CA LEU A 58 21.42 -1.64 -7.69
C LEU A 58 22.68 -1.17 -6.96
N GLN A 59 23.10 0.09 -7.14
CA GLN A 59 24.24 0.65 -6.40
C GLN A 59 23.92 0.98 -4.95
N GLY A 60 22.65 1.13 -4.62
CA GLY A 60 22.18 1.34 -3.24
C GLY A 60 22.38 0.10 -2.36
N ASN A 61 22.46 0.32 -1.07
CA ASN A 61 22.58 -0.76 -0.08
C ASN A 61 21.29 -1.60 -0.08
N LEU A 62 21.36 -2.80 -0.65
CA LEU A 62 20.22 -3.72 -0.76
C LEU A 62 19.61 -4.06 0.62
N ALA A 63 20.43 -4.18 1.66
CA ALA A 63 19.95 -4.47 3.01
C ALA A 63 19.10 -3.32 3.56
N LEU A 64 19.51 -2.06 3.35
CA LEU A 64 18.71 -0.89 3.73
C LEU A 64 17.42 -0.80 2.92
N THR A 65 17.48 -1.07 1.63
CA THR A 65 16.30 -1.12 0.76
C THR A 65 15.28 -2.14 1.26
N LEU A 66 15.72 -3.35 1.58
CA LEU A 66 14.86 -4.40 2.14
C LEU A 66 14.31 -4.02 3.53
N LEU A 67 15.11 -3.37 4.36
CA LEU A 67 14.68 -2.86 5.67
C LEU A 67 13.55 -1.84 5.52
N ILE A 68 13.69 -0.86 4.62
CA ILE A 68 12.66 0.13 4.35
C ILE A 68 11.36 -0.54 3.88
N ILE A 69 11.46 -1.50 2.96
CA ILE A 69 10.30 -2.27 2.48
C ILE A 69 9.64 -3.04 3.64
N ALA A 70 10.42 -3.69 4.49
CA ALA A 70 9.89 -4.43 5.64
C ALA A 70 9.16 -3.51 6.64
N LEU A 71 9.68 -2.29 6.87
CA LEU A 71 9.10 -1.33 7.81
C LEU A 71 7.83 -0.65 7.27
N ILE A 72 7.70 -0.46 5.96
CA ILE A 72 6.50 0.16 5.39
C ILE A 72 5.30 -0.81 5.35
N ILE A 73 5.53 -2.12 5.26
CA ILE A 73 4.47 -3.13 5.15
C ILE A 73 3.42 -3.00 6.27
N PRO A 74 3.76 -3.01 7.57
CA PRO A 74 2.77 -2.88 8.63
C PRO A 74 2.01 -1.56 8.58
N SER A 75 2.65 -0.46 8.18
CA SER A 75 1.99 0.85 8.02
C SER A 75 0.91 0.81 6.94
N ILE A 76 1.20 0.21 5.79
CA ILE A 76 0.25 0.06 4.68
C ILE A 76 -0.91 -0.87 5.07
N TYR A 77 -0.62 -1.96 5.79
CA TYR A 77 -1.66 -2.85 6.31
C TYR A 77 -2.58 -2.11 7.28
N GLY A 78 -2.03 -1.35 8.21
CA GLY A 78 -2.81 -0.54 9.16
C GLY A 78 -3.71 0.48 8.47
N LEU A 79 -3.19 1.20 7.49
CA LEU A 79 -3.97 2.09 6.63
C LEU A 79 -5.08 1.32 5.89
N GLY A 80 -4.76 0.18 5.31
CA GLY A 80 -5.72 -0.65 4.61
C GLY A 80 -6.90 -1.07 5.50
N ILE A 81 -6.65 -1.43 6.76
CA ILE A 81 -7.69 -1.75 7.75
C ILE A 81 -8.51 -0.51 8.10
N ALA A 82 -7.86 0.64 8.31
CA ALA A 82 -8.54 1.91 8.57
C ALA A 82 -9.47 2.29 7.42
N PHE A 83 -9.01 2.16 6.18
CA PHE A 83 -9.83 2.39 4.97
C PHE A 83 -10.96 1.37 4.82
N ALA A 84 -10.74 0.11 5.16
CA ALA A 84 -11.81 -0.89 5.15
C ALA A 84 -12.97 -0.48 6.07
N SER A 85 -12.67 0.15 7.20
CA SER A 85 -13.70 0.68 8.11
C SER A 85 -14.50 1.83 7.50
N LEU A 86 -13.86 2.71 6.72
CA LEU A 86 -14.53 3.78 5.99
C LEU A 86 -15.45 3.24 4.88
N VAL A 87 -14.98 2.24 4.14
CA VAL A 87 -15.77 1.60 3.06
C VAL A 87 -17.07 0.99 3.61
N ILE A 88 -17.03 0.38 4.80
CA ILE A 88 -18.24 -0.14 5.46
C ILE A 88 -19.27 0.98 5.68
N ARG A 89 -18.82 2.19 6.02
CA ARG A 89 -19.71 3.34 6.27
C ARG A 89 -20.30 3.95 5.01
N PHE A 90 -19.49 4.10 3.96
CA PHE A 90 -19.89 4.85 2.76
C PHE A 90 -20.47 3.98 1.65
N LYS A 91 -20.43 2.64 1.78
CA LYS A 91 -20.96 1.66 0.81
C LYS A 91 -20.36 1.77 -0.61
N GLU A 92 -19.42 2.71 -0.85
CA GLU A 92 -18.78 2.97 -2.14
C GLU A 92 -17.27 2.71 -2.10
N ALA A 93 -16.89 1.43 -2.27
CA ALA A 93 -15.47 1.03 -2.23
C ALA A 93 -14.62 1.66 -3.35
N ASN A 94 -15.17 1.79 -4.56
CA ASN A 94 -14.41 2.25 -5.73
C ASN A 94 -14.04 3.73 -5.64
N ALA A 95 -15.00 4.60 -5.27
CA ALA A 95 -14.75 6.03 -5.11
C ALA A 95 -13.70 6.29 -4.03
N MET A 96 -13.79 5.56 -2.90
CA MET A 96 -12.83 5.66 -1.81
C MET A 96 -11.42 5.24 -2.23
N VAL A 97 -11.28 4.12 -2.94
CA VAL A 97 -9.96 3.66 -3.43
C VAL A 97 -9.37 4.66 -4.40
N PHE A 98 -10.19 5.25 -5.29
CA PHE A 98 -9.73 6.25 -6.24
C PHE A 98 -9.23 7.52 -5.55
N LEU A 99 -9.97 7.99 -4.56
CA LEU A 99 -9.61 9.17 -3.75
C LEU A 99 -8.29 8.93 -3.00
N VAL A 100 -8.16 7.80 -2.33
CA VAL A 100 -6.95 7.41 -1.61
C VAL A 100 -5.75 7.33 -2.54
N ARG A 101 -5.91 6.69 -3.70
CA ARG A 101 -4.86 6.61 -4.71
C ARG A 101 -4.43 8.00 -5.19
N GLY A 102 -5.39 8.91 -5.42
CA GLY A 102 -5.09 10.31 -5.80
C GLY A 102 -4.30 11.04 -4.71
N VAL A 103 -4.73 10.91 -3.46
CA VAL A 103 -4.01 11.49 -2.31
C VAL A 103 -2.58 10.96 -2.23
N PHE A 104 -2.37 9.65 -2.30
CA PHE A 104 -1.03 9.08 -2.26
C PHE A 104 -0.17 9.51 -3.46
N MET A 105 -0.74 9.60 -4.65
CA MET A 105 -0.02 10.01 -5.85
C MET A 105 0.53 11.44 -5.73
N ILE A 106 -0.24 12.34 -5.15
CA ILE A 106 0.13 13.76 -5.00
C ILE A 106 1.03 13.96 -3.77
N PHE A 107 0.60 13.47 -2.61
CA PHE A 107 1.21 13.81 -1.32
C PHE A 107 2.36 12.89 -0.91
N ALA A 108 2.42 11.65 -1.40
CA ALA A 108 3.49 10.72 -1.01
C ALA A 108 4.85 11.01 -1.67
N GLY A 109 4.95 12.04 -2.52
CA GLY A 109 6.20 12.39 -3.20
C GLY A 109 6.59 11.44 -4.33
N MET A 110 5.63 10.67 -4.89
CA MET A 110 5.88 9.75 -5.99
C MET A 110 6.26 10.47 -7.28
N THR A 111 5.51 11.51 -7.61
CA THR A 111 5.65 12.24 -8.89
C THR A 111 6.70 13.35 -8.80
N PHE A 112 6.77 14.06 -7.69
CA PHE A 112 7.73 15.15 -7.45
C PHE A 112 8.20 15.19 -6.00
N PRO A 113 9.39 15.77 -5.72
CA PRO A 113 9.88 15.92 -4.36
C PRO A 113 8.91 16.77 -3.51
N ILE A 114 8.70 16.38 -2.26
CA ILE A 114 7.79 17.06 -1.34
C ILE A 114 8.20 18.53 -1.11
N ALA A 115 9.49 18.82 -1.21
CA ALA A 115 10.04 20.19 -1.06
C ALA A 115 9.46 21.21 -2.05
N VAL A 116 8.91 20.77 -3.18
CA VAL A 116 8.29 21.66 -4.18
C VAL A 116 6.84 22.00 -3.82
N LEU A 117 6.22 21.26 -2.90
CA LEU A 117 4.83 21.46 -2.51
C LEU A 117 4.68 22.70 -1.60
N PRO A 118 3.54 23.41 -1.64
CA PRO A 118 3.21 24.43 -0.67
C PRO A 118 3.24 23.90 0.77
N GLY A 119 3.54 24.74 1.76
CA GLY A 119 3.76 24.32 3.15
C GLY A 119 2.60 23.51 3.77
N TRP A 120 1.35 23.87 3.48
CA TRP A 120 0.18 23.11 3.95
C TRP A 120 0.10 21.70 3.35
N MET A 121 0.53 21.55 2.09
CA MET A 121 0.58 20.21 1.43
C MET A 121 1.72 19.37 2.00
N GLN A 122 2.85 19.99 2.34
CA GLN A 122 3.94 19.32 3.02
C GLN A 122 3.49 18.76 4.38
N ALA A 123 2.70 19.50 5.15
CA ALA A 123 2.15 19.03 6.43
C ALA A 123 1.27 17.77 6.24
N VAL A 124 0.44 17.73 5.19
CA VAL A 124 -0.36 16.56 4.84
C VAL A 124 0.54 15.40 4.41
N ALA A 125 1.56 15.67 3.60
CA ALA A 125 2.52 14.67 3.15
C ALA A 125 3.26 13.99 4.32
N MET A 126 3.64 14.76 5.35
CA MET A 126 4.30 14.26 6.55
C MET A 126 3.40 13.36 7.41
N ALA A 127 2.09 13.42 7.25
CA ALA A 127 1.16 12.51 7.91
C ALA A 127 1.03 11.13 7.21
N LEU A 128 1.69 10.95 6.08
CA LEU A 128 1.63 9.72 5.31
C LEU A 128 2.91 8.89 5.48
N PRO A 129 2.81 7.60 5.86
CA PRO A 129 3.99 6.74 6.04
C PRO A 129 4.76 6.51 4.73
N LEU A 130 4.05 6.49 3.60
CA LEU A 130 4.64 6.28 2.28
C LEU A 130 5.63 7.40 1.89
N THR A 131 5.42 8.61 2.40
CA THR A 131 6.32 9.76 2.24
C THR A 131 7.72 9.46 2.73
N TYR A 132 7.84 8.93 3.93
CA TYR A 132 9.13 8.58 4.55
C TYR A 132 9.79 7.40 3.84
N ALA A 133 8.99 6.40 3.43
CA ALA A 133 9.52 5.27 2.68
C ALA A 133 10.12 5.71 1.34
N ILE A 134 9.43 6.59 0.60
CA ILE A 134 9.91 7.08 -0.70
C ILE A 134 11.13 7.99 -0.52
N ALA A 135 11.15 8.86 0.50
CA ALA A 135 12.29 9.71 0.82
C ALA A 135 13.53 8.86 1.16
N ALA A 136 13.39 7.91 2.10
CA ALA A 136 14.46 7.00 2.47
C ALA A 136 14.95 6.14 1.30
N MET A 137 14.03 5.59 0.50
CA MET A 137 14.37 4.79 -0.67
C MET A 137 15.14 5.60 -1.70
N ARG A 138 14.71 6.83 -1.97
CA ARG A 138 15.40 7.75 -2.89
C ARG A 138 16.79 8.09 -2.38
N ALA A 139 16.95 8.37 -1.09
CA ALA A 139 18.24 8.65 -0.48
C ALA A 139 19.21 7.46 -0.60
N VAL A 140 18.75 6.25 -0.30
CA VAL A 140 19.57 5.02 -0.37
C VAL A 140 19.92 4.65 -1.80
N VAL A 141 18.93 4.65 -2.71
CA VAL A 141 19.12 4.12 -4.07
C VAL A 141 19.81 5.11 -4.99
N LEU A 142 19.48 6.41 -4.90
CA LEU A 142 20.03 7.43 -5.80
C LEU A 142 21.28 8.11 -5.24
N ASN A 143 21.31 8.37 -3.92
CA ASN A 143 22.38 9.14 -3.30
C ASN A 143 23.38 8.25 -2.53
N GLY A 144 23.14 6.92 -2.45
CA GLY A 144 24.00 6.00 -1.69
C GLY A 144 24.01 6.29 -0.18
N ALA A 145 22.95 6.90 0.36
CA ALA A 145 22.85 7.29 1.76
C ALA A 145 22.99 6.08 2.70
N GLY A 146 23.69 6.29 3.81
CA GLY A 146 23.88 5.30 4.85
C GLY A 146 22.73 5.26 5.86
N LEU A 147 22.79 4.30 6.78
CA LEU A 147 21.78 4.14 7.85
C LEU A 147 21.67 5.42 8.71
N ALA A 148 22.78 6.13 8.92
CA ALA A 148 22.80 7.34 9.73
C ALA A 148 21.98 8.49 9.12
N ASP A 149 21.96 8.59 7.79
CA ASP A 149 21.32 9.68 7.06
C ASP A 149 19.81 9.52 7.01
N ILE A 150 19.32 8.27 7.01
CA ILE A 150 17.88 7.95 6.91
C ILE A 150 17.24 7.60 8.26
N ARG A 151 17.94 7.79 9.39
CA ARG A 151 17.44 7.44 10.73
C ARG A 151 16.09 8.06 11.04
N GLY A 152 15.88 9.32 10.68
CA GLY A 152 14.63 10.05 10.89
C GLY A 152 13.46 9.37 10.17
N ASP A 153 13.67 9.02 8.91
CA ASP A 153 12.64 8.35 8.10
C ASP A 153 12.35 6.94 8.62
N LEU A 154 13.37 6.20 9.05
CA LEU A 154 13.18 4.87 9.64
C LEU A 154 12.42 4.92 10.95
N LEU A 155 12.73 5.88 11.84
CA LEU A 155 11.98 6.08 13.09
C LEU A 155 10.52 6.44 12.82
N ALA A 156 10.25 7.31 11.85
CA ALA A 156 8.89 7.63 11.42
C ALA A 156 8.17 6.38 10.90
N LEU A 157 8.83 5.56 10.06
CA LEU A 157 8.26 4.30 9.55
C LEU A 157 7.92 3.31 10.68
N VAL A 158 8.79 3.17 11.67
CA VAL A 158 8.52 2.33 12.86
C VAL A 158 7.32 2.88 13.64
N ALA A 159 7.27 4.19 13.89
CA ALA A 159 6.16 4.82 14.60
C ALA A 159 4.82 4.62 13.87
N PHE A 160 4.79 4.84 12.56
CA PHE A 160 3.61 4.57 11.74
C PHE A 160 3.29 3.07 11.65
N GLY A 161 4.31 2.21 11.59
CA GLY A 161 4.17 0.76 11.55
C GLY A 161 3.51 0.18 12.79
N VAL A 162 3.63 0.85 13.94
CA VAL A 162 2.95 0.48 15.19
C VAL A 162 1.61 1.20 15.31
N ALA A 163 1.58 2.51 15.09
CA ALA A 163 0.39 3.33 15.34
C ALA A 163 -0.77 3.01 14.38
N LEU A 164 -0.48 2.88 13.08
CA LEU A 164 -1.54 2.68 12.07
C LEU A 164 -2.27 1.34 12.18
N PRO A 165 -1.62 0.19 12.42
CA PRO A 165 -2.33 -1.07 12.66
C PRO A 165 -3.23 -0.99 13.90
N ILE A 166 -2.76 -0.36 14.98
CA ILE A 166 -3.55 -0.20 16.21
C ILE A 166 -4.78 0.66 15.94
N VAL A 167 -4.59 1.85 15.34
CA VAL A 167 -5.68 2.77 14.98
C VAL A 167 -6.64 2.11 14.00
N GLY A 168 -6.12 1.44 12.98
CA GLY A 168 -6.91 0.71 11.99
C GLY A 168 -7.78 -0.38 12.62
N TYR A 169 -7.20 -1.18 13.50
CA TYR A 169 -7.92 -2.24 14.20
C TYR A 169 -9.03 -1.68 15.11
N LEU A 170 -8.74 -0.63 15.87
CA LEU A 170 -9.71 0.03 16.75
C LEU A 170 -10.86 0.66 15.93
N ALA A 171 -10.54 1.35 14.83
CA ALA A 171 -11.50 1.96 13.93
C ALA A 171 -12.41 0.89 13.30
N PHE A 172 -11.82 -0.20 12.81
CA PHE A 172 -12.56 -1.31 12.23
C PHE A 172 -13.49 -1.97 13.26
N GLY A 173 -12.99 -2.26 14.46
CA GLY A 173 -13.79 -2.84 15.54
C GLY A 173 -14.96 -1.94 15.95
N HIS A 174 -14.76 -0.62 15.98
CA HIS A 174 -15.83 0.34 16.29
C HIS A 174 -16.90 0.39 15.19
N MET A 175 -16.48 0.46 13.94
CA MET A 175 -17.41 0.50 12.79
C MET A 175 -18.17 -0.81 12.59
N ALA A 176 -17.49 -1.95 12.74
CA ALA A 176 -18.15 -3.27 12.64
C ALA A 176 -19.22 -3.45 13.72
N ARG A 177 -18.97 -2.98 14.95
CA ARG A 177 -19.98 -2.99 16.03
C ARG A 177 -21.17 -2.09 15.72
N ARG A 178 -20.93 -0.90 15.15
CA ARG A 178 -22.00 0.02 14.73
C ARG A 178 -22.85 -0.58 13.60
N ALA A 179 -22.21 -1.10 12.55
CA ALA A 179 -22.91 -1.71 11.42
C ALA A 179 -23.82 -2.89 11.85
N ARG A 180 -23.36 -3.70 12.81
CA ARG A 180 -24.19 -4.78 13.39
C ARG A 180 -25.41 -4.27 14.16
N ARG A 181 -25.27 -3.14 14.87
CA ARG A 181 -26.37 -2.56 15.66
C ARG A 181 -27.46 -1.90 14.81
N HIS A 182 -27.11 -1.38 13.63
CA HIS A 182 -28.04 -0.67 12.73
C HIS A 182 -28.59 -1.55 11.61
N GLY A 183 -28.23 -2.85 11.57
CA GLY A 183 -28.77 -3.78 10.56
C GLY A 183 -28.29 -3.52 9.13
N ASP A 184 -27.26 -2.68 8.94
CA ASP A 184 -26.75 -2.25 7.63
C ASP A 184 -26.07 -3.36 6.82
N LEU A 185 -25.89 -4.55 7.39
CA LEU A 185 -25.23 -5.71 6.76
C LEU A 185 -26.17 -6.52 5.84
N GLY A 186 -27.46 -6.25 5.84
CA GLY A 186 -28.47 -7.00 5.10
C GLY A 186 -28.91 -6.37 3.76
N GLN A 187 -28.28 -5.29 3.32
CA GLN A 187 -28.64 -4.60 2.06
C GLN A 187 -27.53 -4.76 1.00
N TYR A 188 -27.26 -6.00 0.61
CA TYR A 188 -26.49 -6.32 -0.58
C TYR A 188 -27.30 -7.24 -1.48
#